data_3a3a16c5c9f7c1eb85254c0c8f27993f
#
_entry.id   3a3a16c5c9f7c1eb85254c0c8f27993f
#
_cell.length_a   1.000
_cell.length_b   1.000
_cell.length_c   1.000
_cell.angle_alpha   90.00
_cell.angle_beta   90.00
_cell.angle_gamma   90.00
#
_symmetry.space_group_name_H-M   'P 1'
#
loop_
_entity.id
_entity.type
_entity.pdbx_description
1 polymer ?
#
loop_
_entity_poly.entity_id
_entity_poly.type
_entity_poly.pdbx_seq_one_letter_code
_entity_poly.pdbx_strand_id
1 'polypeptide(L)'
;MIEFDEYKVKLNNIRPKLDALADSLGIEAAKEEIDRLHAQIDSEGFWDNQEISQKVMKQSRTLEAKVARYEKMCSQWDDLYTLCEMALEDNDDSMLPELTDGYAQLEQEMENARLETLLSGEYDNNNAIVSFQAGAGGTEAQ
;
A
#
# COMPACT_ATOMS: atom_id res chain seq x y z
N MET A 1 2.49 27.86 -14.98
CA MET A 1 1.38 26.96 -15.17
C MET A 1 1.70 25.76 -16.03
N ILE A 2 2.76 25.85 -16.82
CA ILE A 2 3.27 24.70 -17.56
C ILE A 2 3.61 23.56 -16.60
N GLU A 3 4.17 23.94 -15.44
CA GLU A 3 4.55 22.94 -14.43
C GLU A 3 3.36 22.11 -13.95
N PHE A 4 2.20 22.75 -13.77
CA PHE A 4 1.00 22.02 -13.34
C PHE A 4 0.51 21.06 -14.42
N ASP A 5 0.59 21.48 -15.68
CA ASP A 5 0.24 20.58 -16.78
C ASP A 5 1.18 19.39 -16.85
N GLU A 6 2.48 19.63 -16.65
CA GLU A 6 3.47 18.55 -16.63
C GLU A 6 3.21 17.56 -15.50
N TYR A 7 2.85 18.07 -14.31
CA TYR A 7 2.55 17.20 -13.19
C TYR A 7 1.26 16.40 -13.40
N LYS A 8 0.28 16.98 -14.08
CA LYS A 8 -0.93 16.23 -14.44
C LYS A 8 -0.56 15.03 -15.33
N VAL A 9 0.34 15.25 -16.30
CA VAL A 9 0.80 14.18 -17.18
C VAL A 9 1.54 13.11 -16.35
N LYS A 10 2.43 13.56 -15.46
CA LYS A 10 3.18 12.63 -14.60
C LYS A 10 2.25 11.81 -13.73
N LEU A 11 1.24 12.46 -13.13
CA LEU A 11 0.26 11.78 -12.29
C LEU A 11 -0.53 10.74 -13.09
N ASN A 12 -0.94 11.10 -14.30
CA ASN A 12 -1.65 10.17 -15.16
C ASN A 12 -0.76 9.00 -15.57
N ASN A 13 0.55 9.24 -15.72
CA ASN A 13 1.49 8.18 -16.08
C ASN A 13 1.74 7.20 -14.94
N ILE A 14 1.71 7.67 -13.69
CA ILE A 14 1.94 6.77 -12.56
C ILE A 14 0.67 6.11 -12.05
N ARG A 15 -0.52 6.59 -12.47
CA ARG A 15 -1.78 6.00 -11.99
C ARG A 15 -1.90 4.50 -12.29
N PRO A 16 -1.56 4.03 -13.51
CA PRO A 16 -1.59 2.59 -13.76
C PRO A 16 -0.64 1.80 -12.87
N LYS A 17 0.50 2.40 -12.51
CA LYS A 17 1.45 1.76 -11.59
C LYS A 17 0.86 1.67 -10.20
N LEU A 18 0.16 2.70 -9.76
CA LEU A 18 -0.52 2.70 -8.47
C LEU A 18 -1.61 1.64 -8.45
N ASP A 19 -2.39 1.56 -9.53
CA ASP A 19 -3.43 0.54 -9.64
C ASP A 19 -2.84 -0.87 -9.61
N ALA A 20 -1.69 -1.06 -10.28
CA ALA A 20 -1.02 -2.36 -10.30
C ALA A 20 -0.51 -2.76 -8.92
N LEU A 21 -0.17 -1.79 -8.07
CA LEU A 21 0.26 -2.10 -6.71
C LEU A 21 -0.84 -2.79 -5.90
N ALA A 22 -2.11 -2.51 -6.20
CA ALA A 22 -3.22 -3.17 -5.52
C ALA A 22 -3.13 -4.68 -5.70
N ASP A 23 -2.80 -5.12 -6.93
CA ASP A 23 -2.65 -6.54 -7.21
C ASP A 23 -1.42 -7.11 -6.53
N SER A 24 -0.30 -6.41 -6.62
CA SER A 24 0.96 -6.88 -6.02
C SER A 24 0.86 -6.97 -4.49
N LEU A 25 0.16 -6.03 -3.88
CA LEU A 25 -0.03 -6.02 -2.43
C LEU A 25 -1.14 -6.97 -1.99
N GLY A 26 -1.95 -7.48 -2.92
CA GLY A 26 -3.06 -8.36 -2.59
C GLY A 26 -4.17 -7.63 -1.83
N ILE A 27 -4.48 -6.41 -2.23
CA ILE A 27 -5.42 -5.57 -1.49
C ILE A 27 -6.82 -6.17 -1.45
N GLU A 28 -7.31 -6.70 -2.58
CA GLU A 28 -8.65 -7.28 -2.64
C GLU A 28 -8.76 -8.49 -1.71
N ALA A 29 -7.75 -9.37 -1.77
CA ALA A 29 -7.70 -10.54 -0.90
C ALA A 29 -7.58 -10.11 0.56
N ALA A 30 -6.82 -9.05 0.84
CA ALA A 30 -6.67 -8.54 2.20
C ALA A 30 -8.01 -8.06 2.74
N LYS A 31 -8.79 -7.34 1.92
CA LYS A 31 -10.10 -6.85 2.34
C LYS A 31 -11.06 -8.00 2.66
N GLU A 32 -11.04 -9.04 1.83
CA GLU A 32 -11.88 -10.22 2.07
C GLU A 32 -11.48 -10.93 3.36
N GLU A 33 -10.17 -11.04 3.58
CA GLU A 33 -9.67 -11.68 4.79
C GLU A 33 -10.00 -10.85 6.03
N ILE A 34 -9.93 -9.53 5.94
CA ILE A 34 -10.33 -8.65 7.04
C ILE A 34 -11.78 -8.89 7.41
N ASP A 35 -12.65 -8.98 6.41
CA ASP A 35 -14.07 -9.25 6.65
C ASP A 35 -14.27 -10.59 7.35
N ARG A 36 -13.52 -11.61 6.91
CA ARG A 36 -13.60 -12.93 7.52
C ARG A 36 -13.12 -12.89 8.98
N LEU A 37 -12.02 -12.19 9.23
CA LEU A 37 -11.49 -12.07 10.58
C LEU A 37 -12.42 -11.28 11.49
N HIS A 38 -13.05 -10.21 10.96
CA HIS A 38 -14.02 -9.44 11.74
C HIS A 38 -15.23 -10.28 12.11
N ALA A 39 -15.70 -11.13 11.20
CA ALA A 39 -16.79 -12.04 11.49
C ALA A 39 -16.40 -13.03 12.59
N GLN A 40 -15.16 -13.49 12.57
CA GLN A 40 -14.64 -14.38 13.60
C GLN A 40 -14.56 -13.68 14.95
N ILE A 41 -14.09 -12.42 14.96
CA ILE A 41 -13.98 -11.62 16.18
C ILE A 41 -15.37 -11.41 16.80
N ASP A 42 -16.38 -11.24 15.95
CA ASP A 42 -17.75 -11.01 16.42
C ASP A 42 -18.48 -12.29 16.80
N SER A 43 -17.87 -13.45 16.58
CA SER A 43 -18.53 -14.72 16.84
C SER A 43 -18.56 -15.02 18.33
N GLU A 44 -19.56 -15.82 18.72
CA GLU A 44 -19.71 -16.24 20.11
C GLU A 44 -18.53 -17.11 20.52
N GLY A 45 -17.99 -16.87 21.69
CA GLY A 45 -16.89 -17.65 22.22
C GLY A 45 -15.51 -17.24 21.70
N PHE A 46 -15.44 -16.23 20.86
CA PHE A 46 -14.14 -15.80 20.31
C PHE A 46 -13.13 -15.46 21.40
N TRP A 47 -13.59 -14.76 22.45
CA TRP A 47 -12.70 -14.28 23.51
C TRP A 47 -12.36 -15.36 24.56
N ASP A 48 -12.96 -16.53 24.44
CA ASP A 48 -12.71 -17.61 25.40
C ASP A 48 -11.30 -18.16 25.31
N ASN A 49 -10.71 -18.18 24.09
CA ASN A 49 -9.34 -18.62 23.92
C ASN A 49 -8.47 -17.39 23.62
N GLN A 50 -7.77 -16.94 24.64
CA GLN A 50 -6.99 -15.70 24.56
C GLN A 50 -5.87 -15.76 23.54
N GLU A 51 -5.21 -16.88 23.43
CA GLU A 51 -4.11 -17.03 22.48
C GLU A 51 -4.60 -16.88 21.04
N ILE A 52 -5.70 -17.55 20.70
CA ILE A 52 -6.28 -17.43 19.37
C ILE A 52 -6.79 -16.02 19.12
N SER A 53 -7.45 -15.41 20.12
CA SER A 53 -7.97 -14.06 19.99
C SER A 53 -6.87 -13.05 19.69
N GLN A 54 -5.76 -13.14 20.40
CA GLN A 54 -4.64 -12.23 20.19
C GLN A 54 -4.03 -12.39 18.81
N LYS A 55 -3.90 -13.63 18.35
CA LYS A 55 -3.35 -13.92 17.03
C LYS A 55 -4.25 -13.35 15.92
N VAL A 56 -5.55 -13.55 16.04
CA VAL A 56 -6.51 -13.06 15.06
C VAL A 56 -6.54 -11.53 15.05
N MET A 57 -6.52 -10.91 16.23
CA MET A 57 -6.51 -9.45 16.31
C MET A 57 -5.25 -8.86 15.68
N LYS A 58 -4.10 -9.49 15.92
CA LYS A 58 -2.84 -9.02 15.34
C LYS A 58 -2.88 -9.14 13.82
N GLN A 59 -3.37 -10.27 13.31
CA GLN A 59 -3.48 -10.50 11.88
C GLN A 59 -4.40 -9.46 11.23
N SER A 60 -5.53 -9.20 11.87
CA SER A 60 -6.49 -8.20 11.38
C SER A 60 -5.84 -6.82 11.28
N ARG A 61 -5.11 -6.41 12.34
CA ARG A 61 -4.46 -5.10 12.35
C ARG A 61 -3.39 -4.99 11.27
N THR A 62 -2.64 -6.08 11.03
CA THR A 62 -1.62 -6.07 9.99
C THR A 62 -2.24 -5.89 8.60
N LEU A 63 -3.33 -6.59 8.34
CA LEU A 63 -4.01 -6.47 7.05
C LEU A 63 -4.67 -5.11 6.89
N GLU A 64 -5.27 -4.59 7.97
CA GLU A 64 -5.90 -3.26 7.94
C GLU A 64 -4.87 -2.19 7.66
N ALA A 65 -3.67 -2.30 8.26
CA ALA A 65 -2.60 -1.35 8.00
C ALA A 65 -2.15 -1.39 6.54
N LYS A 66 -2.09 -2.58 5.96
CA LYS A 66 -1.72 -2.73 4.55
C LYS A 66 -2.74 -2.03 3.65
N VAL A 67 -4.02 -2.26 3.88
CA VAL A 67 -5.07 -1.65 3.08
C VAL A 67 -5.06 -0.13 3.27
N ALA A 68 -4.92 0.33 4.52
CA ALA A 68 -4.89 1.77 4.80
C ALA A 68 -3.71 2.46 4.11
N ARG A 69 -2.56 1.81 4.09
CA ARG A 69 -1.37 2.35 3.42
C ARG A 69 -1.62 2.53 1.93
N TYR A 70 -2.21 1.53 1.29
CA TYR A 70 -2.52 1.61 -0.12
C TYR A 70 -3.55 2.71 -0.39
N GLU A 71 -4.60 2.77 0.41
CA GLU A 71 -5.65 3.78 0.23
C GLU A 71 -5.12 5.18 0.45
N LYS A 72 -4.16 5.34 1.35
CA LYS A 72 -3.52 6.64 1.57
C LYS A 72 -2.77 7.08 0.31
N MET A 73 -2.07 6.17 -0.36
CA MET A 73 -1.37 6.50 -1.60
C MET A 73 -2.37 6.94 -2.68
N CYS A 74 -3.51 6.26 -2.78
CA CYS A 74 -4.55 6.64 -3.73
C CYS A 74 -5.11 8.03 -3.42
N SER A 75 -5.33 8.30 -2.14
CA SER A 75 -5.83 9.59 -1.69
C SER A 75 -4.82 10.71 -1.98
N GLN A 76 -3.53 10.43 -1.79
CA GLN A 76 -2.48 11.39 -2.11
C GLN A 76 -2.47 11.71 -3.61
N TRP A 77 -2.64 10.69 -4.44
CA TRP A 77 -2.72 10.89 -5.88
C TRP A 77 -3.90 11.80 -6.23
N ASP A 78 -5.08 11.51 -5.67
CA ASP A 78 -6.28 12.28 -5.92
C ASP A 78 -6.10 13.73 -5.48
N ASP A 79 -5.50 13.94 -4.31
CA ASP A 79 -5.28 15.29 -3.79
C ASP A 79 -4.33 16.09 -4.67
N LEU A 80 -3.26 15.46 -5.14
CA LEU A 80 -2.30 16.12 -6.01
C LEU A 80 -2.93 16.48 -7.36
N TYR A 81 -3.74 15.58 -7.90
CA TYR A 81 -4.40 15.83 -9.16
C TYR A 81 -5.41 16.98 -9.04
N THR A 82 -6.19 16.97 -7.97
CA THR A 82 -7.14 18.05 -7.68
C THR A 82 -6.42 19.38 -7.50
N LEU A 83 -5.27 19.36 -6.83
CA LEU A 83 -4.47 20.58 -6.64
C LEU A 83 -4.02 21.15 -7.98
N CYS A 84 -3.59 20.28 -8.89
CA CYS A 84 -3.21 20.73 -10.24
C CYS A 84 -4.40 21.37 -10.96
N GLU A 85 -5.56 20.75 -10.87
CA GLU A 85 -6.74 21.28 -11.56
C GLU A 85 -7.16 22.63 -11.00
N MET A 86 -7.14 22.76 -9.68
CA MET A 86 -7.50 24.01 -9.02
C MET A 86 -6.52 25.12 -9.35
N ALA A 87 -5.22 24.81 -9.35
CA ALA A 87 -4.19 25.78 -9.65
C ALA A 87 -4.30 26.30 -11.09
N LEU A 88 -4.59 25.38 -12.02
CA LEU A 88 -4.76 25.76 -13.42
C LEU A 88 -6.01 26.61 -13.64
N GLU A 89 -7.10 26.25 -12.95
CA GLU A 89 -8.34 26.99 -13.07
C GLU A 89 -8.20 28.41 -12.52
N ASP A 90 -7.54 28.55 -11.37
CA ASP A 90 -7.37 29.85 -10.72
C ASP A 90 -6.14 30.61 -11.23
N ASN A 91 -5.36 30.01 -12.12
CA ASN A 91 -4.13 30.56 -12.64
C ASN A 91 -3.21 30.99 -11.48
N ASP A 92 -3.07 30.11 -10.48
CA ASP A 92 -2.34 30.39 -9.26
C ASP A 92 -1.23 29.38 -9.08
N ASP A 93 0.01 29.86 -9.03
CA ASP A 93 1.17 28.96 -8.90
C ASP A 93 1.72 28.88 -7.47
N SER A 94 1.00 29.45 -6.50
CA SER A 94 1.48 29.47 -5.11
C SER A 94 1.57 28.06 -4.51
N MET A 95 0.85 27.09 -5.06
CA MET A 95 0.84 25.73 -4.55
C MET A 95 1.90 24.82 -5.19
N LEU A 96 2.73 25.35 -6.07
CA LEU A 96 3.72 24.53 -6.76
C LEU A 96 4.68 23.82 -5.82
N PRO A 97 5.22 24.47 -4.77
CA PRO A 97 6.09 23.73 -3.83
C PRO A 97 5.38 22.56 -3.15
N GLU A 98 4.13 22.73 -2.79
CA GLU A 98 3.35 21.66 -2.15
C GLU A 98 3.15 20.50 -3.13
N LEU A 99 2.86 20.81 -4.38
CA LEU A 99 2.69 19.81 -5.42
C LEU A 99 3.99 19.02 -5.66
N THR A 100 5.10 19.74 -5.77
CA THR A 100 6.41 19.15 -6.01
C THR A 100 6.79 18.19 -4.88
N ASP A 101 6.64 18.64 -3.64
CA ASP A 101 6.97 17.84 -2.47
C ASP A 101 6.05 16.64 -2.35
N GLY A 102 4.75 16.85 -2.56
CA GLY A 102 3.77 15.77 -2.45
C GLY A 102 3.97 14.71 -3.50
N TYR A 103 4.30 15.12 -4.73
CA TYR A 103 4.55 14.17 -5.80
C TYR A 103 5.79 13.31 -5.50
N ALA A 104 6.87 13.95 -5.05
CA ALA A 104 8.09 13.23 -4.70
C ALA A 104 7.83 12.23 -3.58
N GLN A 105 7.04 12.61 -2.59
CA GLN A 105 6.69 11.75 -1.48
C GLN A 105 5.86 10.57 -1.96
N LEU A 106 4.89 10.80 -2.83
CA LEU A 106 4.05 9.72 -3.37
C LEU A 106 4.90 8.73 -4.17
N GLU A 107 5.79 9.24 -5.02
CA GLU A 107 6.69 8.37 -5.79
C GLU A 107 7.54 7.50 -4.87
N GLN A 108 8.07 8.09 -3.80
CA GLN A 108 8.91 7.36 -2.86
C GLN A 108 8.11 6.27 -2.15
N GLU A 109 6.89 6.59 -1.75
CA GLU A 109 6.05 5.61 -1.06
C GLU A 109 5.64 4.47 -1.98
N MET A 110 5.35 4.79 -3.24
CA MET A 110 5.04 3.76 -4.22
C MET A 110 6.24 2.84 -4.46
N GLU A 111 7.43 3.43 -4.55
CA GLU A 111 8.64 2.65 -4.77
C GLU A 111 8.94 1.76 -3.57
N ASN A 112 8.78 2.28 -2.36
CA ASN A 112 8.97 1.49 -1.15
C ASN A 112 8.01 0.30 -1.11
N ALA A 113 6.76 0.53 -1.47
CA ALA A 113 5.76 -0.53 -1.49
C ALA A 113 6.10 -1.58 -2.55
N ARG A 114 6.54 -1.14 -3.72
CA ARG A 114 6.93 -2.05 -4.79
C ARG A 114 8.09 -2.95 -4.37
N LEU A 115 9.10 -2.35 -3.75
CA LEU A 115 10.27 -3.10 -3.30
C LEU A 115 9.89 -4.11 -2.22
N GLU A 116 9.01 -3.74 -1.32
CA GLU A 116 8.56 -4.65 -0.27
C GLU A 116 7.82 -5.85 -0.86
N THR A 117 7.01 -5.64 -1.89
CA THR A 117 6.30 -6.75 -2.51
C THR A 117 7.25 -7.69 -3.23
N LEU A 118 8.29 -7.16 -3.86
CA LEU A 118 9.28 -7.99 -4.53
C LEU A 118 9.99 -8.91 -3.54
N LEU A 119 10.37 -8.38 -2.39
CA LEU A 119 11.08 -9.16 -1.39
C LEU A 119 10.15 -10.17 -0.71
N SER A 120 8.98 -9.74 -0.30
CA SER A 120 8.04 -10.61 0.41
C SER A 120 7.44 -11.66 -0.52
N GLY A 121 7.07 -11.24 -1.71
CA GLY A 121 6.43 -12.13 -2.66
C GLY A 121 7.31 -13.28 -3.07
N GLU A 122 8.61 -13.02 -3.26
CA GLU A 122 9.55 -14.07 -3.62
C GLU A 122 9.68 -15.11 -2.52
N TYR A 123 9.81 -14.67 -1.29
CA TYR A 123 9.93 -15.60 -0.18
C TYR A 123 8.65 -16.38 0.03
N ASP A 124 7.50 -15.75 -0.11
CA ASP A 124 6.23 -16.43 0.05
C ASP A 124 6.03 -17.50 -1.00
N ASN A 125 6.43 -17.23 -2.21
CA ASN A 125 6.28 -18.16 -3.30
C ASN A 125 7.24 -19.33 -3.19
N ASN A 126 8.39 -19.07 -2.56
CA ASN A 126 9.39 -20.10 -2.39
C ASN A 126 9.26 -20.81 -1.08
N ASN A 127 8.24 -20.54 -0.43
CA ASN A 127 8.03 -21.07 0.86
C ASN A 127 7.98 -22.51 0.87
N ALA A 128 8.40 -22.62 0.62
CA ALA A 128 8.56 -23.75 0.66
C ALA A 128 9.97 -23.85 0.62
N ILE A 129 10.42 -23.07 0.56
CA ILE A 129 11.42 -22.90 0.42
C ILE A 129 12.29 -22.66 0.92
N VAL A 130 12.54 -22.63 0.99
CA VAL A 130 12.91 -22.19 1.33
C VAL A 130 13.70 -22.19 1.69
N SER A 131 14.17 -22.16 1.69
CA SER A 131 14.34 -21.78 2.05
C SER A 131 15.31 -21.65 2.21
N PHE A 132 16.05 -21.43 2.09
CA PHE A 132 16.33 -20.92 2.29
C PHE A 132 16.99 -20.84 2.59
N GLN A 133 17.78 -20.45 2.33
CA GLN A 133 17.75 -20.07 2.56
C GLN A 133 18.23 -19.91 2.86
N ALA A 134 19.23 -20.34 2.72
CA ALA A 134 19.09 -20.01 2.99
C ALA A 134 19.52 -19.82 3.27
N GLY A 135 20.53 -20.05 3.31
CA GLY A 135 20.16 -19.64 3.43
C GLY A 135 20.37 -19.40 3.66
N ALA A 136 21.03 -19.24 3.19
CA ALA A 136 20.50 -18.90 3.33
C ALA A 136 20.36 -18.76 3.89
N GLY A 137 21.39 -19.41 4.21
CA GLY A 137 20.58 -18.92 4.49
C GLY A 137 20.35 -18.88 5.16
N GLY A 138 21.00 -19.19 5.24
CA GLY A 138 20.13 -18.85 5.55
C GLY A 138 19.91 -18.91 6.15
N THR A 139 20.31 -18.68 6.05
CA THR A 139 19.52 -18.63 6.53
C THR A 139 19.18 -18.84 6.79
N GLU A 140 19.41 -18.66 6.35
CA GLU A 140 18.61 -18.69 6.54
C GLU A 140 18.15 -18.87 6.59
N ALA A 141 19.03 -19.27 6.37
CA ALA A 141 18.21 -19.35 6.45
C ALA A 141 17.98 -19.51 6.60
N GLN A 142 18.11 -19.13 6.36
CA GLN A 142 17.41 -19.23 6.44
C GLN A 142 17.17 -19.11 6.51
#